data_895114feac1b17f14e6c3ef971dc8fba
#
_entry.id   895114feac1b17f14e6c3ef971dc8fba
#
_cell.length_a   1.000
_cell.length_b   1.000
_cell.length_c   1.000
_cell.angle_alpha   90.00
_cell.angle_beta   90.00
_cell.angle_gamma   90.00
#
_symmetry.space_group_name_H-M   'P 1'
#
loop_
_entity.id
_entity.type
_entity.pdbx_description
1 polymer ?
#
loop_
_entity_poly.entity_id
_entity_poly.type
_entity_poly.pdbx_seq_one_letter_code
_entity_poly.pdbx_strand_id
1 'polypeptide(L)'
;MNKVGIIGYGEIGKAVEKLYPGPVLIKDLDRDDGLEGVEVLHICIPYSDSFIDCVQTYIQEYKPLYTIIHSTIPPTTTEKLVDLTGERVVHSPVRGVHPDLLEGLLTFEKYVGADFDCFDVLEHLNSLGIKTKLVSSKTSELAKLLSTTYYGMCIAWHGEMKEMCDELGVDFEEAATNWNNGYNEGYNKLGMGNVTRPVLYPPKKIGGHCIIPNAIMLRDYLAAKLRRFNSLLFDLIFKWK
;
A
#
# COMPACT_ATOMS: atom_id res chain seq x y z
N MET A 1 -15.85 -16.55 -17.26
CA MET A 1 -14.80 -15.99 -16.38
C MET A 1 -13.88 -15.17 -17.23
N ASN A 2 -13.52 -13.98 -16.78
CA ASN A 2 -12.59 -13.12 -17.51
C ASN A 2 -11.21 -13.79 -17.61
N LYS A 3 -10.54 -13.62 -18.74
CA LYS A 3 -9.16 -14.02 -18.91
C LYS A 3 -8.27 -13.02 -18.16
N VAL A 4 -7.50 -13.49 -17.19
CA VAL A 4 -6.78 -12.66 -16.23
C VAL A 4 -5.28 -12.74 -16.46
N GLY A 5 -4.62 -11.59 -16.48
CA GLY A 5 -3.16 -11.47 -16.53
C GLY A 5 -2.59 -10.76 -15.30
N ILE A 6 -1.41 -11.18 -14.86
CA ILE A 6 -0.66 -10.57 -13.75
C ILE A 6 0.73 -10.21 -14.25
N ILE A 7 1.09 -8.94 -14.13
CA ILE A 7 2.44 -8.43 -14.35
C ILE A 7 3.14 -8.26 -12.99
N GLY A 8 4.23 -9.02 -12.79
CA GLY A 8 4.96 -9.07 -11.52
C GLY A 8 4.47 -10.20 -10.61
N TYR A 9 5.31 -11.20 -10.37
CA TYR A 9 4.96 -12.40 -9.61
C TYR A 9 5.72 -12.52 -8.28
N GLY A 10 5.92 -11.37 -7.62
CA GLY A 10 6.37 -11.27 -6.25
C GLY A 10 5.25 -11.66 -5.25
N GLU A 11 5.37 -11.23 -4.00
CA GLU A 11 4.39 -11.54 -2.95
C GLU A 11 2.96 -11.09 -3.29
N ILE A 12 2.81 -9.88 -3.86
CA ILE A 12 1.50 -9.34 -4.26
C ILE A 12 0.92 -10.16 -5.41
N GLY A 13 1.68 -10.41 -6.47
CA GLY A 13 1.20 -11.18 -7.62
C GLY A 13 0.76 -12.58 -7.24
N LYS A 14 1.52 -13.26 -6.37
CA LYS A 14 1.16 -14.58 -5.82
C LYS A 14 -0.10 -14.56 -4.94
N ALA A 15 -0.31 -13.47 -4.19
CA ALA A 15 -1.53 -13.32 -3.41
C ALA A 15 -2.74 -13.03 -4.30
N VAL A 16 -2.58 -12.24 -5.35
CA VAL A 16 -3.63 -11.97 -6.36
C VAL A 16 -3.99 -13.23 -7.13
N GLU A 17 -3.02 -14.04 -7.57
CA GLU A 17 -3.28 -15.32 -8.24
C GLU A 17 -4.21 -16.21 -7.41
N LYS A 18 -3.95 -16.33 -6.11
CA LYS A 18 -4.74 -17.18 -5.19
C LYS A 18 -6.21 -16.75 -5.01
N LEU A 19 -6.58 -15.56 -5.44
CA LEU A 19 -7.99 -15.11 -5.43
C LEU A 19 -8.81 -15.79 -6.53
N TYR A 20 -8.16 -16.26 -7.58
CA TYR A 20 -8.84 -16.81 -8.75
C TYR A 20 -8.96 -18.33 -8.65
N PRO A 21 -10.17 -18.90 -8.85
CA PRO A 21 -10.37 -20.36 -8.83
C PRO A 21 -9.85 -21.05 -10.10
N GLY A 22 -9.56 -20.29 -11.15
CA GLY A 22 -9.07 -20.78 -12.44
C GLY A 22 -7.67 -20.30 -12.78
N PRO A 23 -7.11 -20.72 -13.90
CA PRO A 23 -5.77 -20.32 -14.31
C PRO A 23 -5.69 -18.83 -14.61
N VAL A 24 -4.61 -18.21 -14.20
CA VAL A 24 -4.21 -16.85 -14.56
C VAL A 24 -2.91 -16.89 -15.35
N LEU A 25 -2.72 -15.93 -16.24
CA LEU A 25 -1.51 -15.80 -17.05
C LEU A 25 -0.55 -14.83 -16.34
N ILE A 26 0.71 -15.21 -16.27
CA ILE A 26 1.70 -14.47 -15.49
C ILE A 26 2.83 -14.02 -16.41
N LYS A 27 3.24 -12.75 -16.22
CA LYS A 27 4.46 -12.21 -16.81
C LYS A 27 5.33 -11.61 -15.70
N ASP A 28 6.56 -12.08 -15.63
CA ASP A 28 7.60 -11.60 -14.74
C ASP A 28 8.96 -11.65 -15.47
N LEU A 29 10.04 -11.33 -14.80
CA LEU A 29 11.39 -11.31 -15.39
C LEU A 29 11.77 -12.67 -16.00
N ASP A 30 11.44 -13.76 -15.29
CA ASP A 30 11.81 -15.14 -15.68
C ASP A 30 10.62 -15.97 -16.15
N ARG A 31 9.44 -15.35 -16.36
CA ARG A 31 8.21 -16.07 -16.76
C ARG A 31 7.36 -15.21 -17.70
N ASP A 32 6.95 -15.80 -18.80
CA ASP A 32 6.00 -15.20 -19.75
C ASP A 32 5.05 -16.29 -20.27
N ASP A 33 3.81 -16.27 -19.76
CA ASP A 33 2.77 -17.24 -20.15
C ASP A 33 2.03 -16.80 -21.43
N GLY A 34 2.34 -15.61 -21.97
CA GLY A 34 1.62 -14.99 -23.08
C GLY A 34 0.28 -14.39 -22.62
N LEU A 35 0.21 -13.04 -22.55
CA LEU A 35 -0.97 -12.35 -22.02
C LEU A 35 -1.95 -11.85 -23.08
N GLU A 36 -1.85 -12.33 -24.34
CA GLU A 36 -2.75 -11.92 -25.42
C GLU A 36 -4.21 -12.24 -25.10
N GLY A 37 -5.05 -11.22 -25.25
CA GLY A 37 -6.49 -11.33 -25.03
C GLY A 37 -6.91 -11.42 -23.56
N VAL A 38 -6.06 -10.99 -22.61
CA VAL A 38 -6.49 -10.80 -21.22
C VAL A 38 -7.51 -9.67 -21.13
N GLU A 39 -8.54 -9.87 -20.33
CA GLU A 39 -9.60 -8.89 -20.08
C GLU A 39 -9.33 -8.07 -18.82
N VAL A 40 -8.68 -8.67 -17.83
CA VAL A 40 -8.28 -8.04 -16.58
C VAL A 40 -6.77 -8.12 -16.44
N LEU A 41 -6.11 -6.97 -16.29
CA LEU A 41 -4.67 -6.91 -16.10
C LEU A 41 -4.33 -6.39 -14.71
N HIS A 42 -3.64 -7.21 -13.92
CA HIS A 42 -3.12 -6.83 -12.62
C HIS A 42 -1.67 -6.40 -12.70
N ILE A 43 -1.34 -5.21 -12.18
CA ILE A 43 0.03 -4.69 -12.09
C ILE A 43 0.52 -4.84 -10.65
N CYS A 44 1.54 -5.65 -10.45
CA CYS A 44 2.12 -6.00 -9.15
C CYS A 44 3.64 -5.76 -9.09
N ILE A 45 4.18 -4.94 -9.99
CA ILE A 45 5.61 -4.58 -10.02
C ILE A 45 5.92 -3.40 -9.08
N PRO A 46 7.13 -3.29 -8.52
CA PRO A 46 7.51 -2.15 -7.70
C PRO A 46 7.53 -0.84 -8.50
N TYR A 47 7.20 0.27 -7.82
CA TYR A 47 7.32 1.60 -8.43
C TYR A 47 8.80 1.96 -8.68
N SER A 48 9.08 2.51 -9.85
CA SER A 48 10.37 3.02 -10.28
C SER A 48 10.19 4.20 -11.24
N ASP A 49 11.28 4.86 -11.61
CA ASP A 49 11.23 5.96 -12.57
C ASP A 49 10.65 5.56 -13.94
N SER A 50 10.82 4.28 -14.33
CA SER A 50 10.25 3.72 -15.56
C SER A 50 8.87 3.09 -15.39
N PHE A 51 8.24 3.19 -14.22
CA PHE A 51 6.97 2.50 -13.92
C PHE A 51 5.86 2.88 -14.91
N ILE A 52 5.69 4.18 -15.17
CA ILE A 52 4.63 4.68 -16.06
C ILE A 52 4.84 4.14 -17.47
N ASP A 53 6.04 4.26 -18.02
CA ASP A 53 6.37 3.80 -19.37
C ASP A 53 6.19 2.29 -19.51
N CYS A 54 6.61 1.55 -18.50
CA CYS A 54 6.47 0.10 -18.46
C CYS A 54 4.99 -0.34 -18.43
N VAL A 55 4.18 0.26 -17.55
CA VAL A 55 2.76 -0.06 -17.43
C VAL A 55 1.99 0.39 -18.67
N GLN A 56 2.31 1.56 -19.22
CA GLN A 56 1.74 2.04 -20.49
C GLN A 56 2.00 1.03 -21.61
N THR A 57 3.22 0.53 -21.73
CA THR A 57 3.59 -0.48 -22.73
C THR A 57 2.71 -1.72 -22.62
N TYR A 58 2.55 -2.27 -21.41
CA TYR A 58 1.71 -3.46 -21.20
C TYR A 58 0.23 -3.20 -21.52
N ILE A 59 -0.31 -2.04 -21.14
CA ILE A 59 -1.70 -1.68 -21.44
C ILE A 59 -1.90 -1.59 -22.97
N GLN A 60 -0.98 -0.96 -23.68
CA GLN A 60 -1.06 -0.82 -25.14
C GLN A 60 -0.87 -2.15 -25.88
N GLU A 61 -0.01 -3.02 -25.37
CA GLU A 61 0.25 -4.35 -25.93
C GLU A 61 -0.96 -5.29 -25.77
N TYR A 62 -1.50 -5.40 -24.55
CA TYR A 62 -2.52 -6.39 -24.22
C TYR A 62 -3.95 -5.87 -24.31
N LYS A 63 -4.18 -4.58 -24.30
CA LYS A 63 -5.49 -3.90 -24.41
C LYS A 63 -6.58 -4.54 -23.56
N PRO A 64 -6.36 -4.66 -22.23
CA PRO A 64 -7.35 -5.24 -21.34
C PRO A 64 -8.60 -4.37 -21.25
N LEU A 65 -9.73 -4.93 -20.82
CA LEU A 65 -10.94 -4.15 -20.52
C LEU A 65 -10.71 -3.14 -19.40
N TYR A 66 -9.87 -3.50 -18.44
CA TYR A 66 -9.37 -2.61 -17.39
C TYR A 66 -8.07 -3.15 -16.74
N THR A 67 -7.29 -2.23 -16.21
CA THR A 67 -6.04 -2.50 -15.48
C THR A 67 -6.18 -2.14 -14.02
N ILE A 68 -5.75 -3.02 -13.12
CA ILE A 68 -5.76 -2.81 -11.67
C ILE A 68 -4.32 -2.73 -11.17
N ILE A 69 -3.91 -1.57 -10.67
CA ILE A 69 -2.59 -1.35 -10.09
C ILE A 69 -2.63 -1.67 -8.58
N HIS A 70 -1.89 -2.68 -8.15
CA HIS A 70 -1.73 -3.05 -6.74
C HIS A 70 -0.52 -2.43 -6.07
N SER A 71 0.41 -1.95 -6.87
CA SER A 71 1.66 -1.32 -6.42
C SER A 71 1.39 -0.04 -5.64
N THR A 72 2.26 0.26 -4.67
CA THR A 72 2.27 1.59 -4.05
C THR A 72 2.91 2.58 -5.01
N ILE A 73 2.20 3.63 -5.35
CA ILE A 73 2.58 4.62 -6.36
C ILE A 73 2.32 6.05 -5.85
N PRO A 74 3.05 7.06 -6.35
CA PRO A 74 2.79 8.47 -6.02
C PRO A 74 1.42 8.92 -6.49
N PRO A 75 0.78 9.88 -5.79
CA PRO A 75 -0.48 10.47 -6.25
C PRO A 75 -0.36 11.06 -7.66
N THR A 76 -1.43 10.92 -8.45
CA THR A 76 -1.56 11.28 -9.87
C THR A 76 -0.95 10.29 -10.87
N THR A 77 -0.40 9.17 -10.44
CA THR A 77 0.17 8.16 -11.34
C THR A 77 -0.94 7.47 -12.17
N THR A 78 -2.04 7.09 -11.53
CA THR A 78 -3.18 6.46 -12.21
C THR A 78 -3.81 7.42 -13.23
N GLU A 79 -4.04 8.67 -12.86
CA GLU A 79 -4.56 9.72 -13.74
C GLU A 79 -3.67 9.87 -14.98
N LYS A 80 -2.35 9.94 -14.81
CA LYS A 80 -1.41 10.01 -15.93
C LYS A 80 -1.47 8.80 -16.85
N LEU A 81 -1.62 7.59 -16.31
CA LEU A 81 -1.74 6.38 -17.12
C LEU A 81 -3.05 6.37 -17.92
N VAL A 82 -4.16 6.81 -17.33
CA VAL A 82 -5.43 7.00 -18.04
C VAL A 82 -5.27 8.01 -19.19
N ASP A 83 -4.65 9.17 -18.92
CA ASP A 83 -4.43 10.22 -19.94
C ASP A 83 -3.52 9.74 -21.09
N LEU A 84 -2.47 8.97 -20.79
CA LEU A 84 -1.50 8.50 -21.77
C LEU A 84 -2.02 7.34 -22.63
N THR A 85 -2.87 6.49 -22.05
CA THR A 85 -3.34 5.27 -22.73
C THR A 85 -4.73 5.42 -23.31
N GLY A 86 -5.57 6.30 -22.74
CA GLY A 86 -7.00 6.36 -23.05
C GLY A 86 -7.79 5.17 -22.49
N GLU A 87 -7.15 4.31 -21.68
CA GLU A 87 -7.72 3.06 -21.20
C GLU A 87 -8.12 3.16 -19.72
N ARG A 88 -8.90 2.19 -19.26
CA ARG A 88 -9.44 2.16 -17.89
C ARG A 88 -8.41 1.60 -16.93
N VAL A 89 -7.81 2.47 -16.13
CA VAL A 89 -6.81 2.12 -15.10
C VAL A 89 -7.33 2.52 -13.73
N VAL A 90 -7.31 1.59 -12.78
CA VAL A 90 -7.67 1.85 -11.38
C VAL A 90 -6.50 1.54 -10.46
N HIS A 91 -6.38 2.26 -9.36
CA HIS A 91 -5.42 1.97 -8.28
C HIS A 91 -6.11 1.24 -7.14
N SER A 92 -5.62 0.06 -6.79
CA SER A 92 -6.19 -0.73 -5.71
C SER A 92 -5.09 -1.38 -4.86
N PRO A 93 -4.48 -0.60 -3.92
CA PRO A 93 -3.31 -1.04 -3.18
C PRO A 93 -3.63 -2.16 -2.21
N VAL A 94 -2.62 -3.00 -1.92
CA VAL A 94 -2.75 -4.10 -0.97
C VAL A 94 -2.47 -3.61 0.45
N ARG A 95 -3.29 -4.08 1.41
CA ARG A 95 -3.03 -4.03 2.85
C ARG A 95 -2.96 -5.45 3.37
N GLY A 96 -2.06 -5.71 4.29
CA GLY A 96 -1.89 -7.05 4.88
C GLY A 96 -0.55 -7.17 5.58
N VAL A 97 -0.32 -8.33 6.17
CA VAL A 97 0.91 -8.71 6.85
C VAL A 97 1.70 -9.65 5.95
N HIS A 98 2.95 -9.32 5.66
CA HIS A 98 3.84 -10.20 4.91
C HIS A 98 4.20 -11.45 5.73
N PRO A 99 4.26 -12.65 5.12
CA PRO A 99 4.04 -12.93 3.69
C PRO A 99 2.58 -13.22 3.29
N ASP A 100 1.64 -13.27 4.26
CA ASP A 100 0.25 -13.73 4.03
C ASP A 100 -0.68 -12.60 3.54
N LEU A 101 -0.35 -12.03 2.38
CA LEU A 101 -1.11 -10.94 1.79
C LEU A 101 -2.51 -11.35 1.31
N LEU A 102 -2.76 -12.64 1.04
CA LEU A 102 -4.09 -13.13 0.66
C LEU A 102 -5.12 -12.89 1.77
N GLU A 103 -4.77 -13.23 3.03
CA GLU A 103 -5.65 -12.95 4.16
C GLU A 103 -5.94 -11.45 4.30
N GLY A 104 -4.90 -10.62 4.09
CA GLY A 104 -5.06 -9.16 4.07
C GLY A 104 -6.00 -8.67 2.97
N LEU A 105 -5.93 -9.24 1.76
CA LEU A 105 -6.83 -8.91 0.64
C LEU A 105 -8.29 -9.24 0.95
N LEU A 106 -8.55 -10.31 1.69
CA LEU A 106 -9.89 -10.76 2.06
C LEU A 106 -10.43 -10.08 3.33
N THR A 107 -9.55 -9.63 4.23
CA THR A 107 -9.95 -9.07 5.54
C THR A 107 -10.18 -7.56 5.46
N PHE A 108 -9.29 -6.81 4.81
CA PHE A 108 -9.38 -5.36 4.79
C PHE A 108 -10.27 -4.86 3.65
N GLU A 109 -11.13 -3.85 3.95
CA GLU A 109 -11.82 -3.11 2.90
C GLU A 109 -10.80 -2.53 1.91
N LYS A 110 -10.86 -2.95 0.65
CA LYS A 110 -9.90 -2.60 -0.39
C LYS A 110 -10.38 -1.35 -1.14
N TYR A 111 -9.58 -0.30 -1.13
CA TYR A 111 -9.88 0.89 -1.92
C TYR A 111 -9.70 0.59 -3.42
N VAL A 112 -10.65 1.06 -4.20
CA VAL A 112 -10.58 1.12 -5.67
C VAL A 112 -10.58 2.59 -6.04
N GLY A 113 -9.44 3.09 -6.44
CA GLY A 113 -9.23 4.47 -6.84
C GLY A 113 -9.46 4.65 -8.33
N ALA A 114 -10.52 5.36 -8.70
CA ALA A 114 -10.86 5.67 -10.08
C ALA A 114 -11.55 7.04 -10.16
N ASP A 115 -11.42 7.71 -11.31
CA ASP A 115 -12.05 9.00 -11.60
C ASP A 115 -13.04 8.87 -12.77
N PHE A 116 -13.52 7.66 -13.02
CA PHE A 116 -14.54 7.27 -13.98
C PHE A 116 -15.44 6.18 -13.39
N ASP A 117 -16.54 5.85 -14.08
CA ASP A 117 -17.40 4.74 -13.67
C ASP A 117 -16.68 3.40 -13.82
N CYS A 118 -16.49 2.69 -12.70
CA CYS A 118 -15.79 1.42 -12.63
C CYS A 118 -16.59 0.36 -11.85
N PHE A 119 -17.90 0.39 -11.94
CA PHE A 119 -18.79 -0.52 -11.23
C PHE A 119 -18.46 -2.01 -11.51
N ASP A 120 -18.16 -2.34 -12.74
CA ASP A 120 -17.72 -3.68 -13.15
C ASP A 120 -16.42 -4.15 -12.48
N VAL A 121 -15.47 -3.22 -12.24
CA VAL A 121 -14.25 -3.51 -11.47
C VAL A 121 -14.57 -3.82 -10.01
N LEU A 122 -15.51 -3.06 -9.42
CA LEU A 122 -15.98 -3.32 -8.05
C LEU A 122 -16.67 -4.68 -7.96
N GLU A 123 -17.59 -4.97 -8.88
CA GLU A 123 -18.27 -6.28 -8.95
C GLU A 123 -17.27 -7.42 -9.12
N HIS A 124 -16.30 -7.26 -10.02
CA HIS A 124 -15.26 -8.26 -10.22
C HIS A 124 -14.51 -8.57 -8.92
N LEU A 125 -13.98 -7.55 -8.24
CA LEU A 125 -13.24 -7.73 -6.98
C LEU A 125 -14.14 -8.29 -5.85
N ASN A 126 -15.39 -7.83 -5.77
CA ASN A 126 -16.35 -8.35 -4.79
C ASN A 126 -16.69 -9.83 -5.06
N SER A 127 -16.76 -10.26 -6.31
CA SER A 127 -16.99 -11.68 -6.67
C SER A 127 -15.86 -12.60 -6.24
N LEU A 128 -14.66 -12.05 -6.03
CA LEU A 128 -13.49 -12.73 -5.47
C LEU A 128 -13.46 -12.73 -3.93
N GLY A 129 -14.51 -12.26 -3.27
CA GLY A 129 -14.61 -12.18 -1.81
C GLY A 129 -13.96 -10.92 -1.20
N ILE A 130 -13.54 -9.97 -2.00
CA ILE A 130 -12.90 -8.74 -1.53
C ILE A 130 -13.97 -7.67 -1.28
N LYS A 131 -14.02 -7.12 -0.08
CA LYS A 131 -14.85 -5.96 0.23
C LYS A 131 -14.21 -4.70 -0.35
N THR A 132 -14.88 -4.03 -1.28
CA THR A 132 -14.34 -2.85 -1.98
C THR A 132 -14.97 -1.54 -1.52
N LYS A 133 -14.23 -0.43 -1.69
CA LYS A 133 -14.69 0.94 -1.51
C LYS A 133 -14.16 1.82 -2.63
N LEU A 134 -15.07 2.43 -3.38
CA LEU A 134 -14.71 3.41 -4.42
C LEU A 134 -14.25 4.73 -3.79
N VAL A 135 -13.15 5.24 -4.28
CA VAL A 135 -12.60 6.57 -3.95
C VAL A 135 -11.95 7.15 -5.21
N SER A 136 -11.52 8.42 -5.20
CA SER A 136 -10.72 8.94 -6.32
C SER A 136 -9.35 8.24 -6.39
N SER A 137 -8.75 8.17 -7.57
CA SER A 137 -7.43 7.59 -7.78
C SER A 137 -6.39 8.22 -6.85
N LYS A 138 -6.35 9.55 -6.80
CA LYS A 138 -5.47 10.32 -5.94
C LYS A 138 -5.66 10.03 -4.44
N THR A 139 -6.91 9.83 -4.00
CA THR A 139 -7.21 9.44 -2.61
C THR A 139 -6.63 8.08 -2.27
N SER A 140 -6.81 7.08 -3.14
CA SER A 140 -6.29 5.74 -2.94
C SER A 140 -4.75 5.71 -2.87
N GLU A 141 -4.09 6.43 -3.78
CA GLU A 141 -2.64 6.55 -3.87
C GLU A 141 -2.06 7.21 -2.59
N LEU A 142 -2.62 8.37 -2.21
CA LEU A 142 -2.16 9.10 -1.04
C LEU A 142 -2.43 8.33 0.26
N ALA A 143 -3.61 7.72 0.40
CA ALA A 143 -3.97 6.96 1.61
C ALA A 143 -2.99 5.81 1.88
N LYS A 144 -2.53 5.12 0.85
CA LYS A 144 -1.53 4.05 0.99
C LYS A 144 -0.21 4.58 1.53
N LEU A 145 0.28 5.68 1.00
CA LEU A 145 1.53 6.31 1.44
C LEU A 145 1.42 6.86 2.86
N LEU A 146 0.33 7.57 3.18
CA LEU A 146 0.09 8.13 4.51
C LEU A 146 0.03 7.03 5.58
N SER A 147 -0.71 5.95 5.32
CA SER A 147 -0.86 4.83 6.26
C SER A 147 0.48 4.18 6.59
N THR A 148 1.29 3.90 5.56
CA THR A 148 2.59 3.24 5.75
C THR A 148 3.60 4.16 6.44
N THR A 149 3.61 5.46 6.07
CA THR A 149 4.49 6.46 6.69
C THR A 149 4.12 6.69 8.14
N TYR A 150 2.82 6.80 8.47
CA TYR A 150 2.35 6.90 9.85
C TYR A 150 2.84 5.73 10.72
N TYR A 151 2.72 4.52 10.22
CA TYR A 151 3.22 3.34 10.94
C TYR A 151 4.74 3.42 11.15
N GLY A 152 5.49 3.86 10.14
CA GLY A 152 6.93 4.12 10.26
C GLY A 152 7.27 5.17 11.32
N MET A 153 6.49 6.24 11.42
CA MET A 153 6.64 7.27 12.47
C MET A 153 6.37 6.68 13.87
N CYS A 154 5.35 5.84 14.01
CA CYS A 154 5.06 5.17 15.28
C CYS A 154 6.21 4.27 15.72
N ILE A 155 6.79 3.51 14.80
CA ILE A 155 7.96 2.65 15.11
C ILE A 155 9.17 3.52 15.52
N ALA A 156 9.47 4.56 14.74
CA ALA A 156 10.60 5.47 15.03
C ALA A 156 10.43 6.17 16.39
N TRP A 157 9.20 6.62 16.70
CA TRP A 157 8.90 7.23 17.97
C TRP A 157 9.14 6.28 19.16
N HIS A 158 8.83 4.98 19.02
CA HIS A 158 9.14 4.00 20.06
C HIS A 158 10.65 3.80 20.24
N GLY A 159 11.43 3.97 19.17
CA GLY A 159 12.88 4.03 19.25
C GLY A 159 13.37 5.22 20.07
N GLU A 160 12.87 6.44 19.78
CA GLU A 160 13.20 7.64 20.53
C GLU A 160 12.82 7.52 22.02
N MET A 161 11.61 7.01 22.31
CA MET A 161 11.20 6.77 23.71
C MET A 161 12.16 5.81 24.42
N LYS A 162 12.65 4.78 23.75
CA LYS A 162 13.64 3.85 24.32
C LYS A 162 14.96 4.54 24.62
N GLU A 163 15.48 5.35 23.71
CA GLU A 163 16.71 6.13 23.95
C GLU A 163 16.55 7.06 25.14
N MET A 164 15.42 7.80 25.24
CA MET A 164 15.15 8.68 26.38
C MET A 164 15.10 7.90 27.70
N CYS A 165 14.46 6.74 27.72
CA CYS A 165 14.39 5.89 28.91
C CYS A 165 15.80 5.44 29.34
N ASP A 166 16.63 5.02 28.38
CA ASP A 166 17.99 4.58 28.64
C ASP A 166 18.86 5.71 29.21
N GLU A 167 18.79 6.92 28.64
CA GLU A 167 19.52 8.08 29.11
C GLU A 167 19.11 8.52 30.53
N LEU A 168 17.83 8.36 30.88
CA LEU A 168 17.29 8.73 32.18
C LEU A 168 17.34 7.60 33.21
N GLY A 169 17.77 6.38 32.84
CA GLY A 169 17.79 5.22 33.70
C GLY A 169 16.38 4.72 34.07
N VAL A 170 15.40 4.90 33.20
CA VAL A 170 14.01 4.51 33.40
C VAL A 170 13.70 3.24 32.58
N ASP A 171 12.91 2.33 33.16
CA ASP A 171 12.48 1.14 32.45
C ASP A 171 11.48 1.48 31.33
N PHE A 172 11.81 1.13 30.09
CA PHE A 172 10.98 1.39 28.93
C PHE A 172 9.65 0.63 28.98
N GLU A 173 9.68 -0.62 29.46
CA GLU A 173 8.46 -1.44 29.55
C GLU A 173 7.42 -0.78 30.45
N GLU A 174 7.85 -0.25 31.60
CA GLU A 174 6.95 0.46 32.51
C GLU A 174 6.53 1.83 31.99
N ALA A 175 7.49 2.63 31.48
CA ALA A 175 7.23 4.02 31.10
C ALA A 175 6.46 4.17 29.79
N ALA A 176 6.57 3.21 28.85
CA ALA A 176 5.96 3.28 27.53
C ALA A 176 4.94 2.16 27.31
N THR A 177 5.35 0.89 27.39
CA THR A 177 4.49 -0.24 27.03
C THR A 177 3.31 -0.38 27.99
N ASN A 178 3.59 -0.56 29.30
CA ASN A 178 2.56 -0.77 30.31
C ASN A 178 1.69 0.47 30.51
N TRP A 179 2.29 1.66 30.44
CA TRP A 179 1.53 2.91 30.50
C TRP A 179 0.53 3.04 29.34
N ASN A 180 0.94 2.78 28.10
CA ASN A 180 0.07 2.84 26.94
C ASN A 180 -0.99 1.72 26.93
N ASN A 181 -0.66 0.52 27.41
CA ASN A 181 -1.65 -0.56 27.59
C ASN A 181 -2.74 -0.15 28.56
N GLY A 182 -2.36 0.37 29.75
CA GLY A 182 -3.30 0.88 30.73
C GLY A 182 -4.16 2.03 30.21
N TYR A 183 -3.57 2.93 29.41
CA TYR A 183 -4.27 4.00 28.75
C TYR A 183 -5.32 3.47 27.75
N ASN A 184 -4.95 2.54 26.91
CA ASN A 184 -5.85 1.93 25.91
C ASN A 184 -7.00 1.17 26.59
N GLU A 185 -6.70 0.40 27.67
CA GLU A 185 -7.71 -0.29 28.45
C GLU A 185 -8.71 0.68 29.11
N GLY A 186 -8.19 1.76 29.70
CA GLY A 186 -9.02 2.80 30.33
C GLY A 186 -9.97 3.45 29.34
N TYR A 187 -9.48 3.88 28.18
CA TYR A 187 -10.33 4.47 27.14
C TYR A 187 -11.35 3.50 26.54
N ASN A 188 -11.01 2.22 26.38
CA ASN A 188 -11.96 1.19 25.98
C ASN A 188 -13.11 1.05 26.99
N LYS A 189 -12.81 1.04 28.31
CA LYS A 189 -13.84 1.01 29.37
C LYS A 189 -14.73 2.25 29.39
N LEU A 190 -14.19 3.40 28.95
CA LEU A 190 -14.97 4.66 28.81
C LEU A 190 -15.76 4.73 27.50
N GLY A 191 -15.77 3.67 26.68
CA GLY A 191 -16.45 3.66 25.40
C GLY A 191 -15.76 4.47 24.28
N MET A 192 -14.51 4.85 24.49
CA MET A 192 -13.70 5.68 23.58
C MET A 192 -12.59 4.86 22.90
N GLY A 193 -12.91 3.68 22.39
CA GLY A 193 -11.95 2.76 21.77
C GLY A 193 -11.25 3.29 20.51
N ASN A 194 -11.71 4.44 19.97
CA ASN A 194 -11.03 5.15 18.89
C ASN A 194 -9.80 5.96 19.36
N VAL A 195 -9.61 6.14 20.67
CA VAL A 195 -8.48 6.85 21.26
C VAL A 195 -7.42 5.85 21.71
N THR A 196 -6.90 5.04 20.77
CA THR A 196 -5.90 4.04 21.04
C THR A 196 -4.52 4.53 20.61
N ARG A 197 -3.50 4.18 21.39
CA ARG A 197 -2.10 4.41 21.08
C ARG A 197 -1.47 3.11 20.58
N PRO A 198 -0.67 3.16 19.50
CA PRO A 198 0.14 2.00 19.11
C PRO A 198 1.06 1.61 20.28
N VAL A 199 1.16 0.32 20.54
CA VAL A 199 2.12 -0.26 21.49
C VAL A 199 3.06 -1.11 20.67
N LEU A 200 4.26 -0.60 20.44
CA LEU A 200 5.25 -1.21 19.55
C LEU A 200 6.55 -1.45 20.33
N TYR A 201 7.34 -2.39 19.86
CA TYR A 201 8.69 -2.58 20.38
C TYR A 201 9.66 -1.58 19.75
N PRO A 202 10.64 -1.07 20.53
CA PRO A 202 11.66 -0.16 19.99
C PRO A 202 12.48 -0.90 18.91
N PRO A 203 12.67 -0.31 17.73
CA PRO A 203 13.40 -0.96 16.67
C PRO A 203 14.91 -0.87 16.92
N LYS A 204 15.67 -1.85 16.43
CA LYS A 204 17.11 -1.65 16.20
C LYS A 204 17.33 -0.84 14.91
N LYS A 205 16.49 -1.08 13.94
CA LYS A 205 16.34 -0.31 12.69
C LYS A 205 14.94 -0.54 12.11
N ILE A 206 14.46 0.40 11.34
CA ILE A 206 13.23 0.22 10.54
C ILE A 206 13.61 -0.56 9.28
N GLY A 207 13.26 -1.84 9.27
CA GLY A 207 13.48 -2.75 8.16
C GLY A 207 12.26 -2.89 7.25
N GLY A 208 12.36 -3.87 6.33
CA GLY A 208 11.28 -4.22 5.41
C GLY A 208 11.26 -3.38 4.13
N HIS A 209 10.44 -3.85 3.17
CA HIS A 209 10.41 -3.29 1.81
C HIS A 209 9.41 -2.14 1.65
N CYS A 210 8.60 -1.82 2.67
CA CYS A 210 7.46 -0.91 2.52
C CYS A 210 7.69 0.46 3.17
N ILE A 211 8.15 0.51 4.43
CA ILE A 211 8.13 1.76 5.22
C ILE A 211 9.06 2.82 4.62
N ILE A 212 10.33 2.51 4.50
CA ILE A 212 11.35 3.48 4.04
C ILE A 212 11.09 3.92 2.60
N PRO A 213 10.88 3.02 1.61
CA PRO A 213 10.56 3.45 0.25
C PRO A 213 9.30 4.30 0.16
N ASN A 214 8.23 3.95 0.89
CA ASN A 214 7.00 4.71 0.86
C ASN A 214 7.13 6.08 1.53
N ALA A 215 7.91 6.18 2.63
CA ALA A 215 8.20 7.45 3.28
C ALA A 215 9.03 8.36 2.35
N ILE A 216 10.01 7.83 1.63
CA ILE A 216 10.77 8.57 0.63
C ILE A 216 9.84 9.06 -0.49
N MET A 217 9.02 8.19 -1.05
CA MET A 217 8.08 8.51 -2.12
C MET A 217 7.10 9.62 -1.70
N LEU A 218 6.54 9.54 -0.48
CA LEU A 218 5.65 10.57 0.05
C LEU A 218 6.39 11.89 0.26
N ARG A 219 7.58 11.87 0.87
CA ARG A 219 8.40 13.06 1.09
C ARG A 219 8.68 13.77 -0.23
N ASP A 220 9.14 13.05 -1.23
CA ASP A 220 9.54 13.61 -2.52
C ASP A 220 8.33 14.17 -3.28
N TYR A 221 7.19 13.48 -3.23
CA TYR A 221 5.95 13.98 -3.80
C TYR A 221 5.50 15.28 -3.12
N LEU A 222 5.52 15.36 -1.77
CA LEU A 222 5.10 16.54 -1.03
C LEU A 222 6.06 17.70 -1.23
N ALA A 223 7.38 17.46 -1.27
CA ALA A 223 8.39 18.47 -1.54
C ALA A 223 8.19 19.12 -2.92
N ALA A 224 7.80 18.34 -3.93
CA ALA A 224 7.54 18.83 -5.28
C ALA A 224 6.20 19.59 -5.40
N LYS A 225 5.21 19.33 -4.54
CA LYS A 225 3.84 19.83 -4.68
C LYS A 225 3.44 20.92 -3.70
N LEU A 226 4.04 20.95 -2.50
CA LEU A 226 3.64 21.87 -1.44
C LEU A 226 4.63 23.04 -1.32
N ARG A 227 4.13 24.26 -1.33
CA ARG A 227 4.94 25.49 -1.12
C ARG A 227 5.61 25.54 0.26
N ARG A 228 4.97 24.93 1.27
CA ARG A 228 5.46 24.85 2.66
C ARG A 228 5.44 23.39 3.06
N PHE A 229 6.52 22.71 2.77
CA PHE A 229 6.71 21.32 3.19
C PHE A 229 7.77 21.26 4.28
N ASN A 230 7.42 20.67 5.43
CA ASN A 230 8.36 20.43 6.52
C ASN A 230 8.88 18.97 6.43
N SER A 231 10.10 18.80 5.95
CA SER A 231 10.74 17.49 5.83
C SER A 231 11.15 16.87 7.18
N LEU A 232 11.24 17.67 8.25
CA LEU A 232 11.65 17.21 9.58
C LEU A 232 10.78 16.05 10.11
N LEU A 233 9.51 15.97 9.68
CA LEU A 233 8.66 14.82 10.02
C LEU A 233 9.22 13.49 9.54
N PHE A 234 10.00 13.49 8.46
CA PHE A 234 10.58 12.29 7.88
C PHE A 234 11.95 11.96 8.50
N ASP A 235 12.64 12.94 9.06
CA ASP A 235 13.96 12.75 9.67
C ASP A 235 13.89 11.76 10.82
N LEU A 236 12.78 11.75 11.57
CA LEU A 236 12.52 10.78 12.62
C LEU A 236 12.55 9.34 12.09
N ILE A 237 11.90 9.07 10.95
CA ILE A 237 11.90 7.74 10.33
C ILE A 237 13.29 7.39 9.80
N PHE A 238 13.97 8.35 9.18
CA PHE A 238 15.25 8.11 8.51
C PHE A 238 16.42 7.94 9.48
N LYS A 239 16.32 8.46 10.69
CA LYS A 239 17.28 8.17 11.77
C LYS A 239 17.38 6.66 12.06
N TRP A 240 16.28 5.94 11.92
CA TRP A 240 16.19 4.51 12.23
C TRP A 240 16.27 3.59 10.99
N LYS A 241 16.70 4.10 9.86
CA LYS A 241 16.85 3.35 8.59
C LYS A 241 17.97 2.27 8.62
#